data_78a9db0dac384560334c57af53ff5b8b
#
_entry.id   78a9db0dac384560334c57af53ff5b8b
#
_cell.length_a   1.000
_cell.length_b   1.000
_cell.length_c   1.000
_cell.angle_alpha   90.00
_cell.angle_beta   90.00
_cell.angle_gamma   90.00
#
_symmetry.space_group_name_H-M   'P 1'
#
loop_
_entity.id
_entity.type
_entity.pdbx_description
1 polymer ?
#
loop_
_entity_poly.entity_id
_entity_poly.type
_entity_poly.pdbx_seq_one_letter_code
_entity_poly.pdbx_strand_id
1 'polypeptide(L)'
;MLAKKNPAYQLIRILFLFSIVFPFLVLILLSFSERYTWPGILPGNYSLRAIRSILFQRKALFLNCLFSIFFSVMVSLCTIMAAYCTAKWQSEHKESSLLSFCIFLPFMIPSSVFAMGAQILFLRLPFKNAYFSVFLSHVLYCLPYATTYLTEGMEGKIKRLEEQGRVFGASGFYLLFKVTIPLLFPYLIPAFMMSFILSMSQYILTVLLGGGKLKTLSLIMVPFIQSGERNLASVYGLLFLLSSFLLFLLMEMLIRGLKRREKVC
;
A
#
# COMPACT_ATOMS: atom_id res chain seq x y z
N MET A 1 11.85 -15.69 -30.68
CA MET A 1 13.12 -14.96 -30.99
C MET A 1 12.97 -13.85 -32.05
N LEU A 2 11.93 -13.84 -32.88
CA LEU A 2 11.68 -12.89 -33.98
C LEU A 2 11.12 -11.51 -33.53
N ALA A 3 10.50 -11.40 -32.34
CA ALA A 3 9.92 -10.13 -31.84
C ALA A 3 10.96 -9.04 -31.46
N LYS A 4 12.22 -9.41 -31.25
CA LYS A 4 13.28 -8.48 -30.82
C LYS A 4 13.81 -7.52 -31.91
N LYS A 5 13.53 -7.77 -33.17
CA LYS A 5 14.05 -6.99 -34.30
C LYS A 5 13.05 -6.07 -35.01
N ASN A 6 11.76 -6.10 -34.62
CA ASN A 6 10.77 -5.28 -35.28
C ASN A 6 10.83 -3.84 -34.72
N PRO A 7 11.12 -2.80 -35.56
CA PRO A 7 11.23 -1.41 -35.09
C PRO A 7 9.93 -0.90 -34.46
N ALA A 8 8.78 -1.35 -34.92
CA ALA A 8 7.49 -1.01 -34.33
C ALA A 8 7.37 -1.51 -32.87
N TYR A 9 7.84 -2.74 -32.61
CA TYR A 9 7.85 -3.28 -31.25
C TYR A 9 8.80 -2.51 -30.31
N GLN A 10 9.95 -2.10 -30.82
CA GLN A 10 10.89 -1.27 -30.04
C GLN A 10 10.30 0.11 -29.74
N LEU A 11 9.63 0.73 -30.72
CA LEU A 11 8.96 2.02 -30.53
C LEU A 11 7.85 1.94 -29.46
N ILE A 12 6.98 0.93 -29.54
CA ILE A 12 5.92 0.68 -28.54
C ILE A 12 6.53 0.49 -27.16
N ARG A 13 7.59 -0.28 -27.05
CA ARG A 13 8.28 -0.50 -25.77
C ARG A 13 8.86 0.80 -25.19
N ILE A 14 9.49 1.63 -26.03
CA ILE A 14 10.05 2.93 -25.62
C ILE A 14 8.92 3.87 -25.17
N LEU A 15 7.83 3.97 -25.93
CA LEU A 15 6.66 4.78 -25.57
C LEU A 15 6.05 4.32 -24.26
N PHE A 16 5.93 3.01 -24.04
CA PHE A 16 5.44 2.45 -22.79
C PHE A 16 6.35 2.78 -21.59
N LEU A 17 7.66 2.61 -21.74
CA LEU A 17 8.62 2.97 -20.70
C LEU A 17 8.60 4.48 -20.41
N PHE A 18 8.53 5.30 -21.47
CA PHE A 18 8.41 6.76 -21.31
C PHE A 18 7.13 7.14 -20.56
N SER A 19 5.98 6.54 -20.88
CA SER A 19 4.70 6.77 -20.18
C SER A 19 4.79 6.48 -18.67
N ILE A 20 5.56 5.45 -18.28
CA ILE A 20 5.77 5.12 -16.86
C ILE A 20 6.72 6.12 -16.19
N VAL A 21 7.81 6.51 -16.84
CA VAL A 21 8.85 7.36 -16.25
C VAL A 21 8.43 8.84 -16.25
N PHE A 22 7.66 9.27 -17.24
CA PHE A 22 7.26 10.68 -17.44
C PHE A 22 6.62 11.33 -16.20
N PRO A 23 5.65 10.73 -15.48
CA PRO A 23 5.08 11.35 -14.28
C PRO A 23 6.12 11.63 -13.19
N PHE A 24 7.11 10.75 -13.03
CA PHE A 24 8.20 10.96 -12.05
C PHE A 24 9.09 12.14 -12.44
N LEU A 25 9.40 12.26 -13.74
CA LEU A 25 10.16 13.41 -14.24
C LEU A 25 9.41 14.72 -14.01
N VAL A 26 8.10 14.73 -14.24
CA VAL A 26 7.24 15.90 -13.96
C VAL A 26 7.26 16.26 -12.47
N LEU A 27 7.14 15.29 -11.57
CA LEU A 27 7.23 15.55 -10.12
C LEU A 27 8.60 16.12 -9.73
N ILE A 28 9.70 15.59 -10.27
CA ILE A 28 11.04 16.10 -10.03
C ILE A 28 11.14 17.54 -10.56
N LEU A 29 10.71 17.80 -11.77
CA LEU A 29 10.77 19.14 -12.38
C LEU A 29 9.94 20.16 -11.57
N LEU A 30 8.73 19.81 -11.16
CA LEU A 30 7.88 20.68 -10.35
C LEU A 30 8.44 20.92 -8.94
N SER A 31 9.18 19.97 -8.36
CA SER A 31 9.81 20.14 -7.05
C SER A 31 10.89 21.24 -7.05
N PHE A 32 11.51 21.50 -8.20
CA PHE A 32 12.48 22.58 -8.41
C PHE A 32 11.86 23.88 -8.93
N SER A 33 10.53 23.95 -9.10
CA SER A 33 9.87 25.19 -9.54
C SER A 33 9.67 26.15 -8.38
N GLU A 34 9.75 27.45 -8.65
CA GLU A 34 9.44 28.50 -7.66
C GLU A 34 7.94 28.54 -7.38
N ARG A 35 7.15 28.67 -8.43
CA ARG A 35 5.70 28.61 -8.42
C ARG A 35 5.21 28.22 -9.81
N TYR A 36 4.43 27.15 -9.88
CA TYR A 36 3.82 26.77 -11.15
C TYR A 36 2.46 27.46 -11.28
N THR A 37 2.28 28.21 -12.37
CA THR A 37 1.02 28.90 -12.68
C THR A 37 0.44 28.32 -13.98
N TRP A 38 -0.80 27.85 -13.90
CA TRP A 38 -1.58 27.48 -15.07
C TRP A 38 -1.90 28.73 -15.90
N PRO A 39 -1.86 28.75 -17.27
CA PRO A 39 -1.77 27.60 -18.19
C PRO A 39 -0.35 27.28 -18.70
N GLY A 40 0.71 27.76 -18.09
CA GLY A 40 2.09 27.46 -18.52
C GLY A 40 2.37 25.95 -18.58
N ILE A 41 3.06 25.48 -19.64
CA ILE A 41 3.44 24.05 -19.75
C ILE A 41 4.67 23.78 -18.87
N LEU A 42 5.59 24.73 -18.77
CA LEU A 42 6.82 24.64 -17.98
C LEU A 42 6.83 25.71 -16.88
N PRO A 43 7.54 25.49 -15.76
CA PRO A 43 7.74 26.51 -14.74
C PRO A 43 8.48 27.71 -15.33
N GLY A 44 8.00 28.94 -15.03
CA GLY A 44 8.67 30.16 -15.48
C GLY A 44 10.02 30.40 -14.79
N ASN A 45 10.11 30.04 -13.50
CA ASN A 45 11.33 30.17 -12.70
C ASN A 45 11.63 28.90 -11.93
N TYR A 46 12.92 28.58 -11.79
CA TYR A 46 13.40 27.43 -11.02
C TYR A 46 13.97 27.91 -9.68
N SER A 47 13.61 27.25 -8.60
CA SER A 47 14.04 27.59 -7.24
C SER A 47 14.00 26.36 -6.32
N LEU A 48 14.87 26.37 -5.33
CA LEU A 48 14.86 25.40 -4.23
C LEU A 48 13.90 25.78 -3.09
N ARG A 49 13.03 26.77 -3.30
CA ARG A 49 12.12 27.31 -2.27
C ARG A 49 11.28 26.22 -1.61
N ALA A 50 10.63 25.35 -2.39
CA ALA A 50 9.78 24.29 -1.87
C ALA A 50 10.58 23.30 -1.01
N ILE A 51 11.75 22.88 -1.49
CA ILE A 51 12.64 21.97 -0.75
C ILE A 51 13.13 22.63 0.54
N ARG A 52 13.56 23.90 0.47
CA ARG A 52 14.03 24.64 1.67
C ARG A 52 12.92 24.85 2.69
N SER A 53 11.70 25.19 2.29
CA SER A 53 10.57 25.40 3.20
C SER A 53 10.20 24.12 3.95
N ILE A 54 10.26 22.97 3.28
CA ILE A 54 10.01 21.65 3.89
C ILE A 54 11.18 21.28 4.81
N LEU A 55 12.42 21.49 4.39
CA LEU A 55 13.62 21.23 5.20
C LEU A 55 13.72 22.15 6.41
N PHE A 56 13.18 23.36 6.36
CA PHE A 56 13.09 24.25 7.52
C PHE A 56 12.25 23.64 8.63
N GLN A 57 11.18 22.91 8.28
CA GLN A 57 10.34 22.15 9.20
C GLN A 57 10.82 20.69 9.38
N ARG A 58 12.11 20.42 9.20
CA ARG A 58 12.70 19.06 9.15
C ARG A 58 12.25 18.14 10.28
N LYS A 59 12.13 18.66 11.52
CA LYS A 59 11.73 17.85 12.68
C LYS A 59 10.26 17.38 12.57
N ALA A 60 9.35 18.29 12.23
CA ALA A 60 7.94 17.95 12.04
C ALA A 60 7.74 17.05 10.82
N LEU A 61 8.44 17.33 9.72
CA LEU A 61 8.42 16.48 8.52
C LEU A 61 8.87 15.05 8.83
N PHE A 62 10.04 14.91 9.48
CA PHE A 62 10.58 13.60 9.84
C PHE A 62 9.63 12.80 10.73
N LEU A 63 9.05 13.44 11.76
CA LEU A 63 8.08 12.80 12.64
C LEU A 63 6.81 12.37 11.92
N ASN A 64 6.30 13.21 11.01
CA ASN A 64 5.11 12.89 10.24
C ASN A 64 5.36 11.76 9.21
N CYS A 65 6.53 11.74 8.56
CA CYS A 65 6.94 10.65 7.69
C CYS A 65 7.08 9.34 8.47
N LEU A 66 7.77 9.38 9.61
CA LEU A 66 7.97 8.21 10.47
C LEU A 66 6.64 7.68 11.00
N PHE A 67 5.75 8.57 11.46
CA PHE A 67 4.41 8.21 11.88
C PHE A 67 3.61 7.55 10.75
N SER A 68 3.64 8.11 9.53
CA SER A 68 2.92 7.57 8.38
C SER A 68 3.42 6.17 8.01
N ILE A 69 4.75 5.98 7.97
CA ILE A 69 5.37 4.68 7.69
C ILE A 69 4.99 3.67 8.77
N PHE A 70 5.18 4.03 10.04
CA PHE A 70 4.85 3.14 11.16
C PHE A 70 3.38 2.75 11.18
N PHE A 71 2.48 3.74 11.01
CA PHE A 71 1.04 3.52 10.97
C PHE A 71 0.66 2.57 9.84
N SER A 72 1.17 2.81 8.62
CA SER A 72 0.86 1.97 7.46
C SER A 72 1.47 0.57 7.55
N VAL A 73 2.64 0.41 8.19
CA VAL A 73 3.22 -0.91 8.51
C VAL A 73 2.31 -1.67 9.47
N MET A 74 1.83 -1.02 10.54
CA MET A 74 0.91 -1.67 11.50
C MET A 74 -0.41 -2.07 10.83
N VAL A 75 -0.99 -1.19 10.01
CA VAL A 75 -2.18 -1.50 9.20
C VAL A 75 -1.92 -2.71 8.32
N SER A 76 -0.80 -2.75 7.59
CA SER A 76 -0.46 -3.84 6.66
C SER A 76 -0.29 -5.18 7.38
N LEU A 77 0.37 -5.19 8.53
CA LEU A 77 0.54 -6.39 9.34
C LEU A 77 -0.81 -6.94 9.82
N CYS A 78 -1.68 -6.08 10.35
CA CYS A 78 -3.02 -6.49 10.78
C CYS A 78 -3.89 -6.92 9.59
N THR A 79 -3.78 -6.23 8.46
CA THR A 79 -4.48 -6.61 7.22
C THR A 79 -4.06 -8.00 6.74
N ILE A 80 -2.77 -8.32 6.74
CA ILE A 80 -2.27 -9.65 6.36
C ILE A 80 -2.79 -10.73 7.30
N MET A 81 -2.81 -10.49 8.61
CA MET A 81 -3.35 -11.46 9.57
C MET A 81 -4.84 -11.73 9.30
N ALA A 82 -5.63 -10.68 9.09
CA ALA A 82 -7.04 -10.81 8.74
C ALA A 82 -7.23 -11.49 7.37
N ALA A 83 -6.43 -11.09 6.37
CA ALA A 83 -6.47 -11.66 5.02
C ALA A 83 -6.05 -13.14 5.01
N TYR A 84 -5.12 -13.55 5.87
CA TYR A 84 -4.78 -14.96 6.03
C TYR A 84 -5.98 -15.76 6.52
N CYS A 85 -6.67 -15.30 7.56
CA CYS A 85 -7.86 -15.96 8.08
C CYS A 85 -8.97 -16.07 7.02
N THR A 86 -9.21 -14.98 6.27
CA THR A 86 -10.23 -14.95 5.22
C THR A 86 -9.86 -15.83 4.03
N ALA A 87 -8.60 -15.79 3.57
CA ALA A 87 -8.12 -16.63 2.46
C ALA A 87 -8.15 -18.12 2.81
N LYS A 88 -7.76 -18.47 4.04
CA LYS A 88 -7.83 -19.83 4.52
C LYS A 88 -9.27 -20.33 4.56
N TRP A 89 -10.17 -19.53 5.12
CA TRP A 89 -11.58 -19.86 5.16
C TRP A 89 -12.19 -20.04 3.75
N GLN A 90 -11.87 -19.16 2.79
CA GLN A 90 -12.30 -19.28 1.39
C GLN A 90 -11.74 -20.54 0.72
N SER A 91 -10.51 -20.94 1.01
CA SER A 91 -9.91 -22.16 0.45
C SER A 91 -10.60 -23.45 0.94
N GLU A 92 -11.14 -23.42 2.16
CA GLU A 92 -11.84 -24.55 2.76
C GLU A 92 -13.34 -24.60 2.37
N HIS A 93 -13.99 -23.43 2.17
CA HIS A 93 -15.43 -23.27 1.92
C HIS A 93 -15.68 -22.56 0.58
N LYS A 94 -15.52 -23.26 -0.53
CA LYS A 94 -15.65 -22.69 -1.89
C LYS A 94 -17.04 -22.13 -2.21
N GLU A 95 -18.10 -22.55 -1.50
CA GLU A 95 -19.49 -22.17 -1.80
C GLU A 95 -19.97 -20.90 -1.06
N SER A 96 -19.18 -20.30 -0.20
CA SER A 96 -19.60 -19.13 0.58
C SER A 96 -19.42 -17.82 -0.17
N SER A 97 -20.31 -17.61 -1.10
CA SER A 97 -20.31 -16.39 -1.94
C SER A 97 -20.57 -15.11 -1.10
N LEU A 98 -21.34 -15.21 0.01
CA LEU A 98 -21.71 -14.07 0.85
C LEU A 98 -20.50 -13.44 1.58
N LEU A 99 -19.64 -14.25 2.21
CA LEU A 99 -18.46 -13.73 2.89
C LEU A 99 -17.47 -13.13 1.89
N SER A 100 -17.26 -13.79 0.77
CA SER A 100 -16.44 -13.26 -0.32
C SER A 100 -16.98 -11.90 -0.80
N PHE A 101 -18.29 -11.79 -1.01
CA PHE A 101 -18.92 -10.53 -1.36
C PHE A 101 -18.68 -9.45 -0.30
N CYS A 102 -18.88 -9.76 0.99
CA CYS A 102 -18.65 -8.81 2.08
C CYS A 102 -17.19 -8.34 2.17
N ILE A 103 -16.22 -9.23 1.93
CA ILE A 103 -14.79 -8.87 1.93
C ILE A 103 -14.47 -7.92 0.78
N PHE A 104 -15.04 -8.14 -0.42
CA PHE A 104 -14.78 -7.32 -1.60
C PHE A 104 -15.63 -6.04 -1.66
N LEU A 105 -16.64 -5.89 -0.79
CA LEU A 105 -17.51 -4.72 -0.76
C LEU A 105 -16.74 -3.38 -0.67
N PRO A 106 -15.73 -3.20 0.21
CA PRO A 106 -14.94 -1.96 0.26
C PRO A 106 -14.21 -1.61 -1.03
N PHE A 107 -13.87 -2.62 -1.83
CA PHE A 107 -13.23 -2.42 -3.15
C PHE A 107 -14.23 -1.91 -4.21
N MET A 108 -15.49 -2.36 -4.14
CA MET A 108 -16.54 -1.99 -5.09
C MET A 108 -17.10 -0.58 -4.84
N ILE A 109 -16.94 -0.07 -3.63
CA ILE A 109 -17.49 1.23 -3.21
C ILE A 109 -16.40 2.30 -3.34
N PRO A 110 -16.72 3.50 -3.89
CA PRO A 110 -15.78 4.62 -3.86
C PRO A 110 -15.29 4.92 -2.44
N SER A 111 -13.99 5.17 -2.27
CA SER A 111 -13.37 5.37 -0.95
C SER A 111 -14.02 6.50 -0.12
N SER A 112 -14.57 7.52 -0.79
CA SER A 112 -15.32 8.60 -0.13
C SER A 112 -16.62 8.11 0.51
N VAL A 113 -17.38 7.28 -0.20
CA VAL A 113 -18.65 6.71 0.28
C VAL A 113 -18.37 5.74 1.43
N PHE A 114 -17.36 4.88 1.28
CA PHE A 114 -16.92 3.99 2.34
C PHE A 114 -16.49 4.78 3.60
N ALA A 115 -15.72 5.86 3.43
CA ALA A 115 -15.29 6.70 4.54
C ALA A 115 -16.45 7.37 5.28
N MET A 116 -17.46 7.88 4.54
CA MET A 116 -18.67 8.47 5.15
C MET A 116 -19.48 7.42 5.91
N GLY A 117 -19.70 6.25 5.33
CA GLY A 117 -20.37 5.14 6.00
C GLY A 117 -19.66 4.70 7.28
N ALA A 118 -18.34 4.53 7.20
CA ALA A 118 -17.49 4.21 8.35
C ALA A 118 -17.57 5.30 9.43
N GLN A 119 -17.54 6.58 9.05
CA GLN A 119 -17.66 7.69 9.98
C GLN A 119 -18.99 7.64 10.77
N ILE A 120 -20.11 7.44 10.07
CA ILE A 120 -21.42 7.31 10.71
C ILE A 120 -21.44 6.12 11.69
N LEU A 121 -20.87 4.98 11.28
CA LEU A 121 -20.79 3.78 12.13
C LEU A 121 -19.98 4.07 13.40
N PHE A 122 -18.77 4.63 13.29
CA PHE A 122 -17.92 4.91 14.44
C PHE A 122 -18.46 6.00 15.36
N LEU A 123 -19.25 6.95 14.84
CA LEU A 123 -19.96 7.94 15.69
C LEU A 123 -21.03 7.31 16.57
N ARG A 124 -21.64 6.19 16.12
CA ARG A 124 -22.65 5.44 16.88
C ARG A 124 -22.04 4.46 17.89
N LEU A 125 -20.78 4.07 17.69
CA LEU A 125 -20.10 3.16 18.61
C LEU A 125 -19.63 3.90 19.88
N PRO A 126 -19.56 3.22 21.03
CA PRO A 126 -19.11 3.82 22.29
C PRO A 126 -17.62 4.19 22.26
N PHE A 127 -16.85 3.64 21.32
CA PHE A 127 -15.41 3.88 21.19
C PHE A 127 -15.12 5.12 20.33
N LYS A 128 -15.01 6.30 20.97
CA LYS A 128 -14.74 7.57 20.28
C LYS A 128 -13.23 7.85 20.11
N ASN A 129 -12.45 6.83 19.73
CA ASN A 129 -11.01 7.00 19.51
C ASN A 129 -10.71 7.14 18.01
N ALA A 130 -10.31 8.35 17.59
CA ALA A 130 -10.03 8.66 16.21
C ALA A 130 -8.90 7.78 15.62
N TYR A 131 -7.85 7.46 16.39
CA TYR A 131 -6.76 6.59 15.96
C TYR A 131 -7.24 5.18 15.63
N PHE A 132 -8.08 4.62 16.51
CA PHE A 132 -8.67 3.30 16.32
C PHE A 132 -9.62 3.26 15.12
N SER A 133 -10.49 4.28 14.97
CA SER A 133 -11.42 4.36 13.84
C SER A 133 -10.71 4.43 12.50
N VAL A 134 -9.66 5.28 12.39
CA VAL A 134 -8.84 5.37 11.18
C VAL A 134 -8.11 4.05 10.92
N PHE A 135 -7.48 3.49 11.95
CA PHE A 135 -6.72 2.24 11.84
C PHE A 135 -7.59 1.09 11.32
N LEU A 136 -8.73 0.85 11.97
CA LEU A 136 -9.63 -0.24 11.58
C LEU A 136 -10.22 -0.03 10.18
N SER A 137 -10.57 1.20 9.83
CA SER A 137 -11.07 1.52 8.49
C SER A 137 -10.01 1.29 7.40
N HIS A 138 -8.74 1.61 7.67
CA HIS A 138 -7.64 1.30 6.75
C HIS A 138 -7.45 -0.21 6.59
N VAL A 139 -7.48 -0.97 7.69
CA VAL A 139 -7.41 -2.45 7.65
C VAL A 139 -8.51 -3.02 6.78
N LEU A 140 -9.78 -2.60 7.02
CA LEU A 140 -10.93 -3.08 6.26
C LEU A 140 -10.84 -2.70 4.77
N TYR A 141 -10.36 -1.48 4.46
CA TYR A 141 -10.21 -1.03 3.09
C TYR A 141 -9.10 -1.77 2.33
N CYS A 142 -8.02 -2.13 3.01
CA CYS A 142 -6.90 -2.88 2.42
C CYS A 142 -7.18 -4.39 2.34
N LEU A 143 -8.12 -4.90 3.13
CA LEU A 143 -8.40 -6.34 3.27
C LEU A 143 -8.65 -7.07 1.95
N PRO A 144 -9.51 -6.59 1.03
CA PRO A 144 -9.79 -7.29 -0.23
C PRO A 144 -8.53 -7.50 -1.08
N TYR A 145 -7.65 -6.51 -1.12
CA TYR A 145 -6.40 -6.60 -1.89
C TYR A 145 -5.46 -7.67 -1.33
N ALA A 146 -5.24 -7.67 -0.01
CA ALA A 146 -4.40 -8.66 0.63
C ALA A 146 -5.01 -10.07 0.51
N THR A 147 -6.34 -10.20 0.68
CA THR A 147 -7.04 -11.47 0.55
C THR A 147 -6.86 -12.07 -0.84
N THR A 148 -6.94 -11.27 -1.91
CA THR A 148 -6.73 -11.75 -3.29
C THR A 148 -5.38 -12.44 -3.45
N TYR A 149 -4.28 -11.80 -3.02
CA TYR A 149 -2.94 -12.38 -3.10
C TYR A 149 -2.82 -13.68 -2.27
N LEU A 150 -3.38 -13.68 -1.06
CA LEU A 150 -3.25 -14.84 -0.18
C LEU A 150 -4.12 -16.01 -0.61
N THR A 151 -5.31 -15.74 -1.16
CA THR A 151 -6.19 -16.78 -1.72
C THR A 151 -5.51 -17.48 -2.91
N GLU A 152 -4.90 -16.71 -3.82
CA GLU A 152 -4.11 -17.25 -4.93
C GLU A 152 -2.98 -18.16 -4.44
N GLY A 153 -2.26 -17.72 -3.39
CA GLY A 153 -1.19 -18.54 -2.78
C GLY A 153 -1.69 -19.79 -2.07
N MET A 154 -2.87 -19.73 -1.47
CA MET A 154 -3.47 -20.85 -0.74
C MET A 154 -4.03 -21.94 -1.65
N GLU A 155 -4.45 -21.59 -2.86
CA GLU A 155 -4.99 -22.55 -3.81
C GLU A 155 -3.93 -23.55 -4.29
N GLY A 156 -4.31 -24.81 -4.40
CA GLY A 156 -3.51 -25.86 -5.01
C GLY A 156 -2.47 -26.50 -4.08
N LYS A 157 -1.18 -26.10 -4.17
CA LYS A 157 -0.07 -26.83 -3.51
C LYS A 157 -0.13 -26.77 -1.98
N ILE A 158 -0.39 -25.60 -1.42
CA ILE A 158 -0.38 -25.40 0.05
C ILE A 158 -1.49 -26.22 0.69
N LYS A 159 -2.71 -26.14 0.16
CA LYS A 159 -3.86 -26.91 0.67
C LYS A 159 -3.59 -28.41 0.68
N ARG A 160 -3.07 -28.95 -0.44
CA ARG A 160 -2.74 -30.39 -0.53
C ARG A 160 -1.68 -30.81 0.49
N LEU A 161 -0.65 -30.00 0.69
CA LEU A 161 0.40 -30.32 1.68
C LEU A 161 -0.11 -30.23 3.12
N GLU A 162 -1.01 -29.26 3.42
CA GLU A 162 -1.66 -29.21 4.73
C GLU A 162 -2.54 -30.45 4.98
N GLU A 163 -3.33 -30.88 3.99
CA GLU A 163 -4.16 -32.08 4.07
C GLU A 163 -3.31 -33.33 4.28
N GLN A 164 -2.24 -33.50 3.51
CA GLN A 164 -1.29 -34.60 3.69
C GLN A 164 -0.65 -34.58 5.09
N GLY A 165 -0.17 -33.41 5.53
CA GLY A 165 0.42 -33.28 6.85
C GLY A 165 -0.54 -33.61 7.98
N ARG A 166 -1.84 -33.30 7.86
CA ARG A 166 -2.88 -33.67 8.82
C ARG A 166 -3.08 -35.20 8.85
N VAL A 167 -3.06 -35.86 7.69
CA VAL A 167 -3.15 -37.34 7.62
C VAL A 167 -1.97 -37.99 8.36
N PHE A 168 -0.77 -37.39 8.30
CA PHE A 168 0.41 -37.85 9.05
C PHE A 168 0.43 -37.42 10.53
N GLY A 169 -0.65 -36.80 11.06
CA GLY A 169 -0.77 -36.41 12.45
C GLY A 169 -0.05 -35.09 12.82
N ALA A 170 0.36 -34.29 11.83
CA ALA A 170 1.00 -33.00 12.12
C ALA A 170 -0.01 -32.02 12.73
N SER A 171 0.41 -31.32 13.79
CA SER A 171 -0.41 -30.31 14.45
C SER A 171 -0.62 -29.07 13.56
N GLY A 172 -1.76 -28.37 13.73
CA GLY A 172 -2.06 -27.16 12.96
C GLY A 172 -0.98 -26.07 13.09
N PHE A 173 -0.38 -25.91 14.28
CA PHE A 173 0.74 -24.97 14.50
C PHE A 173 2.00 -25.38 13.71
N TYR A 174 2.32 -26.66 13.70
CA TYR A 174 3.45 -27.17 12.93
C TYR A 174 3.24 -26.90 11.43
N LEU A 175 2.05 -27.21 10.91
CA LEU A 175 1.71 -26.95 9.51
C LEU A 175 1.76 -25.47 9.16
N LEU A 176 1.25 -24.59 10.04
CA LEU A 176 1.28 -23.16 9.83
C LEU A 176 2.71 -22.63 9.65
N PHE A 177 3.61 -22.94 10.59
CA PHE A 177 4.96 -22.37 10.60
C PHE A 177 5.94 -23.10 9.67
N LYS A 178 5.77 -24.40 9.42
CA LYS A 178 6.71 -25.19 8.64
C LYS A 178 6.28 -25.43 7.18
N VAL A 179 4.99 -25.28 6.89
CA VAL A 179 4.44 -25.52 5.55
C VAL A 179 3.80 -24.25 4.99
N THR A 180 2.78 -23.75 5.68
CA THR A 180 1.93 -22.67 5.13
C THR A 180 2.69 -21.37 4.99
N ILE A 181 3.28 -20.84 6.05
CA ILE A 181 3.99 -19.55 6.02
C ILE A 181 5.17 -19.55 5.03
N PRO A 182 6.07 -20.55 5.02
CA PRO A 182 7.17 -20.57 4.06
C PRO A 182 6.72 -20.60 2.60
N LEU A 183 5.70 -21.39 2.29
CA LEU A 183 5.16 -21.49 0.93
C LEU A 183 4.31 -20.28 0.52
N LEU A 184 3.65 -19.64 1.49
CA LEU A 184 2.84 -18.44 1.26
C LEU A 184 3.70 -17.17 1.19
N PHE A 185 4.96 -17.23 1.62
CA PHE A 185 5.86 -16.08 1.69
C PHE A 185 5.96 -15.25 0.39
N PRO A 186 6.03 -15.86 -0.82
CA PRO A 186 6.03 -15.10 -2.08
C PRO A 186 4.74 -14.28 -2.31
N TYR A 187 3.63 -14.65 -1.70
CA TYR A 187 2.33 -13.97 -1.78
C TYR A 187 2.13 -12.97 -0.64
N LEU A 188 2.73 -13.22 0.53
CA LEU A 188 2.70 -12.31 1.68
C LEU A 188 3.35 -10.96 1.36
N ILE A 189 4.42 -10.97 0.56
CA ILE A 189 5.17 -9.74 0.23
C ILE A 189 4.34 -8.78 -0.60
N PRO A 190 3.79 -9.17 -1.78
CA PRO A 190 2.95 -8.27 -2.56
C PRO A 190 1.69 -7.85 -1.79
N ALA A 191 1.10 -8.75 -0.97
CA ALA A 191 -0.03 -8.41 -0.11
C ALA A 191 0.34 -7.31 0.91
N PHE A 192 1.51 -7.42 1.54
CA PHE A 192 2.02 -6.41 2.46
C PHE A 192 2.29 -5.08 1.77
N MET A 193 3.01 -5.11 0.66
CA MET A 193 3.37 -3.90 -0.08
C MET A 193 2.15 -3.17 -0.61
N MET A 194 1.16 -3.91 -1.14
CA MET A 194 -0.08 -3.32 -1.63
C MET A 194 -0.87 -2.68 -0.49
N SER A 195 -1.03 -3.38 0.65
CA SER A 195 -1.69 -2.84 1.84
C SER A 195 -0.97 -1.59 2.38
N PHE A 196 0.37 -1.59 2.38
CA PHE A 196 1.17 -0.45 2.81
C PHE A 196 0.96 0.78 1.91
N ILE A 197 1.06 0.61 0.58
CA ILE A 197 0.88 1.70 -0.38
C ILE A 197 -0.55 2.25 -0.30
N LEU A 198 -1.54 1.37 -0.21
CA LEU A 198 -2.94 1.76 -0.06
C LEU A 198 -3.16 2.55 1.25
N SER A 199 -2.66 2.05 2.38
CA SER A 199 -2.78 2.74 3.66
C SER A 199 -2.09 4.10 3.66
N MET A 200 -0.88 4.19 3.11
CA MET A 200 -0.14 5.46 2.96
C MET A 200 -0.91 6.49 2.12
N SER A 201 -1.61 6.05 1.08
CA SER A 201 -2.32 6.92 0.13
C SER A 201 -3.72 7.36 0.60
N GLN A 202 -4.26 6.77 1.68
CA GLN A 202 -5.62 7.05 2.16
C GLN A 202 -5.73 8.43 2.83
N TYR A 203 -6.13 9.42 2.04
CA TYR A 203 -6.44 10.78 2.51
C TYR A 203 -7.85 10.88 3.09
N ILE A 204 -8.86 10.43 2.32
CA ILE A 204 -10.29 10.65 2.66
C ILE A 204 -10.67 9.93 3.95
N LEU A 205 -10.26 8.67 4.11
CA LEU A 205 -10.47 7.91 5.36
C LEU A 205 -9.82 8.61 6.55
N THR A 206 -8.58 9.07 6.37
CA THR A 206 -7.83 9.73 7.45
C THR A 206 -8.44 11.08 7.83
N VAL A 207 -8.90 11.89 6.87
CA VAL A 207 -9.46 13.22 7.19
C VAL A 207 -10.83 13.10 7.86
N LEU A 208 -11.72 12.24 7.34
CA LEU A 208 -13.09 12.12 7.85
C LEU A 208 -13.13 11.46 9.24
N LEU A 209 -12.41 10.38 9.45
CA LEU A 209 -12.41 9.62 10.71
C LEU A 209 -11.40 10.17 11.72
N GLY A 210 -10.31 10.75 11.26
CA GLY A 210 -9.23 11.26 12.11
C GLY A 210 -9.51 12.63 12.73
N GLY A 211 -10.43 13.42 12.16
CA GLY A 211 -10.77 14.75 12.66
C GLY A 211 -9.53 15.66 12.84
N GLY A 212 -8.52 15.54 11.98
CA GLY A 212 -7.26 16.33 12.02
C GLY A 212 -6.25 15.89 13.09
N LYS A 213 -6.54 14.86 13.90
CA LYS A 213 -5.63 14.38 14.96
C LYS A 213 -4.44 13.57 14.40
N LEU A 214 -4.61 12.87 13.28
CA LEU A 214 -3.57 12.09 12.63
C LEU A 214 -2.95 12.92 11.50
N LYS A 215 -1.65 13.14 11.57
CA LYS A 215 -0.90 13.89 10.53
C LYS A 215 -0.13 12.91 9.65
N THR A 216 -0.85 12.22 8.75
CA THR A 216 -0.22 11.36 7.75
C THR A 216 0.34 12.18 6.59
N LEU A 217 1.26 11.60 5.84
CA LEU A 217 1.91 12.26 4.71
C LEU A 217 0.89 12.68 3.63
N SER A 218 -0.10 11.80 3.34
CA SER A 218 -1.20 12.10 2.42
C SER A 218 -2.07 13.25 2.92
N LEU A 219 -2.35 13.33 4.24
CA LEU A 219 -3.13 14.41 4.83
C LEU A 219 -2.44 15.77 4.70
N ILE A 220 -1.11 15.80 4.77
CA ILE A 220 -0.32 17.03 4.63
C ILE A 220 -0.19 17.43 3.17
N MET A 221 -0.04 16.47 2.25
CA MET A 221 0.19 16.71 0.83
C MET A 221 -1.05 17.25 0.09
N VAL A 222 -2.24 16.69 0.36
CA VAL A 222 -3.45 16.97 -0.43
C VAL A 222 -3.88 18.44 -0.37
N PRO A 223 -3.82 19.17 0.75
CA PRO A 223 -4.11 20.60 0.78
C PRO A 223 -3.24 21.44 -0.17
N PHE A 224 -1.97 21.09 -0.37
CA PHE A 224 -1.10 21.77 -1.33
C PHE A 224 -1.51 21.49 -2.78
N ILE A 225 -2.04 20.30 -3.08
CA ILE A 225 -2.61 20.00 -4.40
C ILE A 225 -3.85 20.85 -4.63
N GLN A 226 -4.73 20.97 -3.64
CA GLN A 226 -5.98 21.72 -3.71
C GLN A 226 -5.77 23.24 -3.81
N SER A 227 -4.74 23.77 -3.11
CA SER A 227 -4.39 25.19 -3.16
C SER A 227 -3.62 25.60 -4.42
N GLY A 228 -3.24 24.63 -5.28
CA GLY A 228 -2.44 24.91 -6.47
C GLY A 228 -0.93 25.08 -6.22
N GLU A 229 -0.46 24.87 -4.99
CA GLU A 229 0.97 24.87 -4.62
C GLU A 229 1.64 23.55 -5.08
N ARG A 230 1.69 23.34 -6.39
CA ARG A 230 2.13 22.10 -7.02
C ARG A 230 3.59 21.76 -6.73
N ASN A 231 4.43 22.76 -6.53
CA ASN A 231 5.82 22.59 -6.13
C ASN A 231 5.96 21.90 -4.76
N LEU A 232 5.23 22.38 -3.73
CA LEU A 232 5.21 21.74 -2.41
C LEU A 232 4.58 20.35 -2.46
N ALA A 233 3.45 20.21 -3.17
CA ALA A 233 2.80 18.91 -3.38
C ALA A 233 3.74 17.90 -4.04
N SER A 234 4.55 18.32 -5.02
CA SER A 234 5.52 17.47 -5.69
C SER A 234 6.64 17.00 -4.77
N VAL A 235 7.15 17.85 -3.88
CA VAL A 235 8.16 17.43 -2.89
C VAL A 235 7.59 16.40 -1.92
N TYR A 236 6.36 16.58 -1.42
CA TYR A 236 5.69 15.57 -0.60
C TYR A 236 5.40 14.28 -1.36
N GLY A 237 5.02 14.38 -2.64
CA GLY A 237 4.84 13.22 -3.52
C GLY A 237 6.15 12.43 -3.72
N LEU A 238 7.28 13.12 -3.90
CA LEU A 238 8.59 12.46 -3.98
C LEU A 238 8.98 11.79 -2.66
N LEU A 239 8.68 12.41 -1.51
CA LEU A 239 8.89 11.79 -0.20
C LEU A 239 8.04 10.53 -0.01
N PHE A 240 6.77 10.57 -0.47
CA PHE A 240 5.89 9.40 -0.46
C PHE A 240 6.48 8.26 -1.31
N LEU A 241 6.91 8.56 -2.54
CA LEU A 241 7.52 7.58 -3.43
C LEU A 241 8.83 7.01 -2.85
N LEU A 242 9.67 7.88 -2.30
CA LEU A 242 10.92 7.47 -1.67
C LEU A 242 10.68 6.54 -0.47
N SER A 243 9.70 6.85 0.38
CA SER A 243 9.36 6.03 1.53
C SER A 243 8.86 4.64 1.12
N SER A 244 8.01 4.58 0.08
CA SER A 244 7.50 3.32 -0.48
C SER A 244 8.61 2.50 -1.13
N PHE A 245 9.50 3.15 -1.86
CA PHE A 245 10.63 2.49 -2.52
C PHE A 245 11.67 1.95 -1.51
N LEU A 246 11.97 2.72 -0.47
CA LEU A 246 12.87 2.26 0.61
C LEU A 246 12.31 1.04 1.33
N LEU A 247 11.00 1.04 1.62
CA LEU A 247 10.36 -0.12 2.24
C LEU A 247 10.41 -1.35 1.31
N PHE A 248 10.17 -1.15 0.01
CA PHE A 248 10.30 -2.23 -0.98
C PHE A 248 11.72 -2.80 -0.99
N LEU A 249 12.75 -1.96 -1.02
CA LEU A 249 14.14 -2.41 -0.97
C LEU A 249 14.45 -3.18 0.32
N LEU A 250 13.96 -2.71 1.47
CA LEU A 250 14.14 -3.40 2.74
C LEU A 250 13.50 -4.79 2.72
N MET A 251 12.28 -4.89 2.21
CA MET A 251 11.60 -6.18 2.05
C MET A 251 12.35 -7.12 1.11
N GLU A 252 12.84 -6.61 0.00
CA GLU A 252 13.63 -7.42 -0.95
C GLU A 252 14.95 -7.92 -0.33
N MET A 253 15.65 -7.08 0.43
CA MET A 253 16.86 -7.49 1.16
C MET A 253 16.56 -8.59 2.19
N LEU A 254 15.47 -8.47 2.94
CA LEU A 254 15.04 -9.48 3.91
C LEU A 254 14.78 -10.83 3.21
N ILE A 255 14.09 -10.82 2.07
CA ILE A 255 13.81 -12.01 1.29
C ILE A 255 15.09 -12.69 0.81
N ARG A 256 15.98 -11.89 0.22
CA ARG A 256 17.27 -12.41 -0.28
C ARG A 256 18.11 -13.01 0.85
N GLY A 257 18.07 -12.40 2.05
CA GLY A 257 18.73 -12.90 3.24
C GLY A 257 18.17 -14.25 3.72
N LEU A 258 16.84 -14.41 3.72
CA LEU A 258 16.18 -15.67 4.10
C LEU A 258 16.47 -16.79 3.09
N LYS A 259 16.35 -16.52 1.79
CA LYS A 259 16.65 -17.50 0.73
C LYS A 259 18.12 -17.94 0.71
N ARG A 260 19.06 -17.10 1.16
CA ARG A 260 20.47 -17.51 1.30
C ARG A 260 20.66 -18.50 2.44
N ARG A 261 19.94 -18.35 3.54
CA ARG A 261 20.03 -19.27 4.70
C ARG A 261 19.46 -20.65 4.39
N GLU A 262 18.37 -20.74 3.59
CA GLU A 262 17.80 -22.02 3.17
C GLU A 262 18.69 -22.80 2.19
N LYS A 263 19.61 -22.14 1.47
CA LYS A 263 20.57 -22.82 0.56
C LYS A 263 21.83 -23.33 1.28
N VAL A 264 22.03 -22.96 2.55
CA VAL A 264 23.22 -23.32 3.35
C VAL A 264 22.90 -24.45 4.35
N CYS A 265 21.59 -24.75 4.59
CA CYS A 265 21.12 -25.93 5.30
C CYS A 265 20.63 -27.00 4.30
#